data_47988b8edd6cac1617459ceceaa9f016
#
_entry.id   47988b8edd6cac1617459ceceaa9f016
#
_cell.length_a   1.000
_cell.length_b   1.000
_cell.length_c   1.000
_cell.angle_alpha   90.00
_cell.angle_beta   90.00
_cell.angle_gamma   90.00
#
_symmetry.space_group_name_H-M   'P 1'
#
loop_
_entity.id
_entity.type
_entity.pdbx_description
1 polymer ?
#
loop_
_entity_poly.entity_id
_entity_poly.type
_entity_poly.pdbx_seq_one_letter_code
_entity_poly.pdbx_strand_id
1 'polypeptide(L)'
;MSTDNAFYQRHFLRLMDFTPAELQALLKLAADLKQAKKQGQEQRRLQGKNIALIFEKDSTRTRCSFEVAAFDQGAQVTYLGPSGSQIGHKESMKDTARVLGRLYDGIQYRGYGQALVETLAQNAGVPVWNGLTDEFHPTQLLADLLTVQEHLPGKALSEVKLAYVGDARNNMGNTLLEAAALAGMDLRLVAPKACWPQPELVAECQALAQQTGAKLTLTEDITEGVQDADFLYTDVWVSMGEPKETWRERIALLRPYQVNMAMLKLTGNPNVKFLHCLPAFHDDQTTLGKQMAQQYDLHGGMEVTDEVFESAHSVVFDQAENRLHTIKAVLVATLSETL
;
A
#
# COMPACT_ATOMS: atom_id res chain seq x y z
N MET A 1 -32.97 0.54 -12.87
CA MET A 1 -32.85 1.38 -11.67
C MET A 1 -31.39 1.72 -11.55
N SER A 2 -31.00 2.98 -11.78
CA SER A 2 -29.63 3.44 -11.57
C SER A 2 -29.35 3.32 -10.05
N THR A 3 -28.53 2.39 -9.64
CA THR A 3 -27.96 2.43 -8.30
C THR A 3 -26.93 3.54 -8.33
N ASP A 4 -27.23 4.66 -7.65
CA ASP A 4 -26.28 5.76 -7.51
C ASP A 4 -24.95 5.19 -7.01
N ASN A 5 -23.89 5.39 -7.78
CA ASN A 5 -22.55 4.97 -7.39
C ASN A 5 -22.05 5.88 -6.27
N ALA A 6 -22.06 5.39 -5.03
CA ALA A 6 -21.64 6.14 -3.85
C ALA A 6 -20.17 6.61 -3.87
N PHE A 7 -19.35 6.08 -4.77
CA PHE A 7 -17.94 6.46 -4.93
C PHE A 7 -17.73 7.53 -6.01
N TYR A 8 -18.71 7.79 -6.86
CA TYR A 8 -18.56 8.70 -7.98
C TYR A 8 -18.10 10.08 -7.53
N GLN A 9 -17.03 10.59 -8.16
CA GLN A 9 -16.36 11.86 -7.87
C GLN A 9 -15.71 11.97 -6.45
N ARG A 10 -15.58 10.86 -5.71
CA ARG A 10 -14.86 10.88 -4.43
C ARG A 10 -13.34 10.79 -4.64
N HIS A 11 -12.61 11.37 -3.70
CA HIS A 11 -11.17 11.18 -3.58
C HIS A 11 -10.85 9.84 -2.93
N PHE A 12 -9.61 9.38 -3.07
CA PHE A 12 -9.07 8.21 -2.40
C PHE A 12 -7.72 8.59 -1.76
N LEU A 13 -7.75 9.20 -0.58
CA LEU A 13 -6.56 9.76 0.08
C LEU A 13 -6.08 8.90 1.25
N ARG A 14 -6.99 8.38 2.06
CA ARG A 14 -6.76 7.47 3.17
C ARG A 14 -7.82 6.37 3.16
N LEU A 15 -7.51 5.21 3.80
CA LEU A 15 -8.53 4.18 3.97
C LEU A 15 -9.61 4.60 4.95
N MET A 16 -9.26 5.36 5.99
CA MET A 16 -10.20 5.89 6.98
C MET A 16 -11.24 6.87 6.41
N ASP A 17 -11.08 7.32 5.16
CA ASP A 17 -12.11 8.11 4.46
C ASP A 17 -13.32 7.25 4.03
N PHE A 18 -13.26 5.94 4.24
CA PHE A 18 -14.25 4.97 3.82
C PHE A 18 -14.78 4.16 5.01
N THR A 19 -16.01 3.70 4.87
CA THR A 19 -16.62 2.76 5.82
C THR A 19 -16.17 1.32 5.57
N PRO A 20 -16.30 0.41 6.56
CA PRO A 20 -16.04 -1.02 6.35
C PRO A 20 -16.80 -1.62 5.16
N ALA A 21 -18.05 -1.20 4.95
CA ALA A 21 -18.88 -1.68 3.83
C ALA A 21 -18.36 -1.18 2.47
N GLU A 22 -17.91 0.06 2.39
CA GLU A 22 -17.30 0.63 1.19
C GLU A 22 -15.95 -0.02 0.86
N LEU A 23 -15.13 -0.32 1.88
CA LEU A 23 -13.89 -1.08 1.70
C LEU A 23 -14.18 -2.47 1.07
N GLN A 24 -15.18 -3.20 1.61
CA GLN A 24 -15.58 -4.50 1.05
C GLN A 24 -16.11 -4.36 -0.39
N ALA A 25 -16.86 -3.31 -0.69
CA ALA A 25 -17.37 -3.06 -2.04
C ALA A 25 -16.23 -2.79 -3.04
N LEU A 26 -15.19 -2.04 -2.66
CA LEU A 26 -14.01 -1.82 -3.49
C LEU A 26 -13.22 -3.11 -3.72
N LEU A 27 -13.02 -3.94 -2.69
CA LEU A 27 -12.34 -5.23 -2.81
C LEU A 27 -13.11 -6.18 -3.72
N LYS A 28 -14.45 -6.23 -3.57
CA LYS A 28 -15.29 -7.03 -4.46
C LYS A 28 -15.19 -6.55 -5.91
N LEU A 29 -15.29 -5.25 -6.16
CA LEU A 29 -15.13 -4.68 -7.50
C LEU A 29 -13.77 -5.03 -8.09
N ALA A 30 -12.69 -4.97 -7.29
CA ALA A 30 -11.36 -5.36 -7.74
C ALA A 30 -11.27 -6.84 -8.14
N ALA A 31 -11.85 -7.72 -7.35
CA ALA A 31 -11.93 -9.16 -7.65
C ALA A 31 -12.74 -9.42 -8.94
N ASP A 32 -13.89 -8.77 -9.10
CA ASP A 32 -14.74 -8.90 -10.29
C ASP A 32 -14.00 -8.41 -11.55
N LEU A 33 -13.31 -7.25 -11.48
CA LEU A 33 -12.54 -6.72 -12.60
C LEU A 33 -11.30 -7.59 -12.93
N LYS A 34 -10.64 -8.15 -11.91
CA LYS A 34 -9.56 -9.13 -12.10
C LYS A 34 -10.05 -10.36 -12.84
N GLN A 35 -11.18 -10.90 -12.42
CA GLN A 35 -11.80 -12.07 -13.04
C GLN A 35 -12.22 -11.76 -14.49
N ALA A 36 -12.88 -10.63 -14.73
CA ALA A 36 -13.29 -10.21 -16.08
C ALA A 36 -12.09 -10.08 -17.03
N LYS A 37 -10.97 -9.50 -16.56
CA LYS A 37 -9.72 -9.41 -17.33
C LYS A 37 -9.17 -10.79 -17.66
N LYS A 38 -9.09 -11.70 -16.69
CA LYS A 38 -8.60 -13.08 -16.91
C LYS A 38 -9.45 -13.86 -17.91
N GLN A 39 -10.74 -13.56 -17.98
CA GLN A 39 -11.68 -14.19 -18.92
C GLN A 39 -11.75 -13.49 -20.29
N GLY A 40 -11.06 -12.37 -20.49
CA GLY A 40 -11.19 -11.56 -21.70
C GLY A 40 -12.54 -10.90 -21.90
N GLN A 41 -13.30 -10.69 -20.81
CA GLN A 41 -14.66 -10.13 -20.79
C GLN A 41 -14.72 -8.73 -20.17
N GLU A 42 -13.57 -8.09 -19.98
CA GLU A 42 -13.48 -6.80 -19.34
C GLU A 42 -14.15 -5.70 -20.19
N GLN A 43 -15.04 -4.93 -19.57
CA GLN A 43 -15.72 -3.81 -20.21
C GLN A 43 -14.97 -2.51 -19.92
N ARG A 44 -14.80 -1.68 -20.94
CA ARG A 44 -14.15 -0.36 -20.84
C ARG A 44 -15.12 0.70 -20.33
N ARG A 45 -15.09 1.00 -19.05
CA ARG A 45 -15.99 1.94 -18.37
C ARG A 45 -15.49 3.38 -18.32
N LEU A 46 -14.22 3.62 -18.66
CA LEU A 46 -13.56 4.92 -18.60
C LEU A 46 -13.15 5.44 -19.98
N GLN A 47 -13.87 5.04 -21.01
CA GLN A 47 -13.56 5.45 -22.37
C GLN A 47 -13.63 6.97 -22.53
N GLY A 48 -12.57 7.57 -23.06
CA GLY A 48 -12.45 9.01 -23.27
C GLY A 48 -12.04 9.81 -22.02
N LYS A 49 -11.83 9.17 -20.87
CA LYS A 49 -11.29 9.80 -19.67
C LYS A 49 -9.79 10.05 -19.79
N ASN A 50 -9.31 11.15 -19.23
CA ASN A 50 -7.92 11.54 -19.19
C ASN A 50 -7.47 11.68 -17.72
N ILE A 51 -6.32 11.10 -17.38
CA ILE A 51 -5.82 11.01 -16.01
C ILE A 51 -4.40 11.60 -15.97
N ALA A 52 -4.15 12.50 -15.01
CA ALA A 52 -2.81 12.97 -14.70
C ALA A 52 -2.16 12.09 -13.62
N LEU A 53 -0.93 11.65 -13.86
CA LEU A 53 -0.13 10.91 -12.89
C LEU A 53 1.06 11.79 -12.44
N ILE A 54 0.96 12.37 -11.24
CA ILE A 54 1.99 13.21 -10.65
C ILE A 54 2.91 12.35 -9.77
N PHE A 55 4.20 12.38 -10.07
CA PHE A 55 5.24 11.67 -9.34
C PHE A 55 6.36 12.64 -8.92
N GLU A 56 6.42 12.96 -7.62
CA GLU A 56 7.59 13.64 -7.02
C GLU A 56 8.63 12.61 -6.53
N LYS A 57 8.20 11.34 -6.34
CA LYS A 57 9.05 10.18 -6.05
C LYS A 57 8.81 9.11 -7.10
N ASP A 58 9.88 8.60 -7.71
CA ASP A 58 9.79 7.57 -8.73
C ASP A 58 9.16 6.27 -8.19
N SER A 59 8.45 5.56 -9.06
CA SER A 59 7.91 4.24 -8.77
C SER A 59 7.53 3.49 -10.03
N THR A 60 8.16 2.36 -10.26
CA THR A 60 7.81 1.46 -11.35
C THR A 60 6.41 0.86 -11.16
N ARG A 61 6.15 0.23 -10.01
CA ARG A 61 4.88 -0.50 -9.75
C ARG A 61 3.67 0.42 -9.73
N THR A 62 3.71 1.53 -9.01
CA THR A 62 2.57 2.46 -8.95
C THR A 62 2.27 3.03 -10.32
N ARG A 63 3.31 3.47 -11.06
CA ARG A 63 3.15 4.00 -12.41
C ARG A 63 2.53 2.97 -13.34
N CYS A 64 3.14 1.80 -13.48
CA CYS A 64 2.64 0.74 -14.37
C CYS A 64 1.22 0.30 -14.00
N SER A 65 0.90 0.19 -12.70
CA SER A 65 -0.45 -0.19 -12.27
C SER A 65 -1.51 0.83 -12.66
N PHE A 66 -1.25 2.13 -12.49
CA PHE A 66 -2.18 3.18 -12.93
C PHE A 66 -2.30 3.25 -14.46
N GLU A 67 -1.17 3.21 -15.19
CA GLU A 67 -1.18 3.25 -16.64
C GLU A 67 -1.95 2.08 -17.24
N VAL A 68 -1.67 0.84 -16.80
CA VAL A 68 -2.34 -0.36 -17.30
C VAL A 68 -3.80 -0.40 -16.88
N ALA A 69 -4.14 -0.02 -15.63
CA ALA A 69 -5.52 0.06 -15.16
C ALA A 69 -6.36 1.03 -16.00
N ALA A 70 -5.83 2.23 -16.26
CA ALA A 70 -6.47 3.23 -17.09
C ALA A 70 -6.64 2.74 -18.53
N PHE A 71 -5.58 2.20 -19.12
CA PHE A 71 -5.59 1.66 -20.50
C PHE A 71 -6.61 0.52 -20.67
N ASP A 72 -6.66 -0.43 -19.76
CA ASP A 72 -7.62 -1.54 -19.78
C ASP A 72 -9.07 -1.02 -19.82
N GLN A 73 -9.34 0.07 -19.11
CA GLN A 73 -10.66 0.70 -19.01
C GLN A 73 -10.95 1.74 -20.10
N GLY A 74 -10.01 1.96 -21.04
CA GLY A 74 -10.18 2.89 -22.17
C GLY A 74 -9.86 4.35 -21.84
N ALA A 75 -9.26 4.63 -20.70
CA ALA A 75 -8.76 5.95 -20.34
C ALA A 75 -7.34 6.18 -20.89
N GLN A 76 -6.91 7.44 -20.93
CA GLN A 76 -5.56 7.86 -21.28
C GLN A 76 -4.87 8.48 -20.08
N VAL A 77 -3.53 8.40 -20.04
CA VAL A 77 -2.74 8.97 -18.96
C VAL A 77 -1.67 9.93 -19.46
N THR A 78 -1.39 10.96 -18.67
CA THR A 78 -0.21 11.81 -18.81
C THR A 78 0.66 11.63 -17.58
N TYR A 79 1.90 11.19 -17.77
CA TYR A 79 2.88 11.07 -16.69
C TYR A 79 3.63 12.39 -16.49
N LEU A 80 3.58 12.90 -15.28
CA LEU A 80 4.29 14.09 -14.81
C LEU A 80 5.32 13.66 -13.76
N GLY A 81 6.54 13.37 -14.20
CA GLY A 81 7.62 12.89 -13.35
C GLY A 81 8.32 14.00 -12.57
N PRO A 82 9.34 13.63 -11.73
CA PRO A 82 10.08 14.59 -10.91
C PRO A 82 10.86 15.63 -11.72
N SER A 83 11.19 15.30 -12.97
CA SER A 83 11.84 16.22 -13.92
C SER A 83 10.86 16.60 -15.03
N GLY A 84 10.87 17.87 -15.42
CA GLY A 84 10.07 18.36 -16.55
C GLY A 84 8.71 18.98 -16.17
N SER A 85 8.38 19.07 -14.89
CA SER A 85 7.24 19.83 -14.39
C SER A 85 7.69 21.06 -13.58
N GLN A 86 6.82 22.04 -13.42
CA GLN A 86 7.07 23.23 -12.57
C GLN A 86 6.43 23.11 -11.18
N ILE A 87 5.84 21.95 -10.89
CA ILE A 87 5.13 21.66 -9.63
C ILE A 87 6.10 21.79 -8.46
N GLY A 88 5.72 22.61 -7.47
CA GLY A 88 6.55 22.86 -6.29
C GLY A 88 7.77 23.78 -6.50
N HIS A 89 8.07 24.18 -7.73
CA HIS A 89 9.17 25.10 -8.03
C HIS A 89 8.70 26.52 -8.32
N LYS A 90 7.95 26.70 -9.40
CA LYS A 90 7.40 28.00 -9.82
C LYS A 90 5.88 28.08 -9.70
N GLU A 91 5.23 26.96 -9.44
CA GLU A 91 3.78 26.86 -9.32
C GLU A 91 3.44 26.19 -7.99
N SER A 92 2.47 26.75 -7.26
CA SER A 92 1.99 26.17 -6.02
C SER A 92 1.16 24.90 -6.30
N MET A 93 1.13 23.95 -5.34
CA MET A 93 0.27 22.78 -5.45
C MET A 93 -1.20 23.15 -5.67
N LYS A 94 -1.65 24.24 -5.07
CA LYS A 94 -3.02 24.75 -5.22
C LYS A 94 -3.32 25.23 -6.65
N ASP A 95 -2.38 25.92 -7.29
CA ASP A 95 -2.56 26.38 -8.66
C ASP A 95 -2.42 25.24 -9.65
N THR A 96 -1.46 24.34 -9.43
CA THR A 96 -1.36 23.08 -10.17
C THR A 96 -2.68 22.30 -10.13
N ALA A 97 -3.29 22.15 -8.95
CA ALA A 97 -4.57 21.47 -8.78
C ALA A 97 -5.67 22.07 -9.66
N ARG A 98 -5.77 23.41 -9.64
CA ARG A 98 -6.79 24.17 -10.42
C ARG A 98 -6.60 24.05 -11.93
N VAL A 99 -5.35 24.02 -12.39
CA VAL A 99 -5.03 23.84 -13.80
C VAL A 99 -5.33 22.42 -14.24
N LEU A 100 -4.77 21.43 -13.54
CA LEU A 100 -4.93 20.02 -13.91
C LEU A 100 -6.37 19.53 -13.79
N GLY A 101 -7.13 20.01 -12.79
CA GLY A 101 -8.54 19.67 -12.63
C GLY A 101 -9.45 20.21 -13.74
N ARG A 102 -8.95 21.12 -14.60
CA ARG A 102 -9.65 21.59 -15.81
C ARG A 102 -9.23 20.88 -17.08
N LEU A 103 -8.13 20.14 -17.03
CA LEU A 103 -7.57 19.40 -18.16
C LEU A 103 -7.85 17.90 -18.08
N TYR A 104 -7.97 17.37 -16.86
CA TYR A 104 -8.08 15.94 -16.58
C TYR A 104 -9.35 15.60 -15.81
N ASP A 105 -9.81 14.36 -15.96
CA ASP A 105 -10.96 13.81 -15.24
C ASP A 105 -10.59 13.30 -13.84
N GLY A 106 -9.31 13.07 -13.58
CA GLY A 106 -8.80 12.65 -12.28
C GLY A 106 -7.29 12.76 -12.20
N ILE A 107 -6.77 12.83 -10.96
CA ILE A 107 -5.36 13.09 -10.69
C ILE A 107 -4.83 12.09 -9.67
N GLN A 108 -3.77 11.37 -10.01
CA GLN A 108 -3.00 10.59 -9.06
C GLN A 108 -1.79 11.42 -8.58
N TYR A 109 -1.50 11.33 -7.29
CA TYR A 109 -0.31 11.94 -6.69
C TYR A 109 0.51 10.89 -5.95
N ARG A 110 1.82 10.90 -6.16
CA ARG A 110 2.80 10.17 -5.37
C ARG A 110 3.96 11.09 -5.03
N GLY A 111 4.18 11.34 -3.75
CA GLY A 111 5.18 12.29 -3.33
C GLY A 111 5.50 12.23 -1.84
N TYR A 112 5.54 13.39 -1.22
CA TYR A 112 5.97 13.59 0.15
C TYR A 112 4.79 13.65 1.12
N GLY A 113 4.53 14.82 1.73
CA GLY A 113 3.57 14.96 2.82
C GLY A 113 2.11 14.78 2.40
N GLN A 114 1.31 14.19 3.30
CA GLN A 114 -0.13 14.01 3.12
C GLN A 114 -0.87 15.33 2.86
N ALA A 115 -0.45 16.42 3.52
CA ALA A 115 -1.02 17.76 3.33
C ALA A 115 -0.96 18.24 1.86
N LEU A 116 0.01 17.77 1.06
CA LEU A 116 0.12 18.15 -0.36
C LEU A 116 -0.98 17.48 -1.19
N VAL A 117 -1.22 16.19 -1.00
CA VAL A 117 -2.29 15.48 -1.73
C VAL A 117 -3.67 15.95 -1.29
N GLU A 118 -3.85 16.34 -0.03
CA GLU A 118 -5.08 16.94 0.48
C GLU A 118 -5.33 18.33 -0.12
N THR A 119 -4.28 19.17 -0.23
CA THR A 119 -4.35 20.45 -0.93
C THR A 119 -4.75 20.29 -2.39
N LEU A 120 -4.18 19.26 -3.06
CA LEU A 120 -4.52 18.92 -4.43
C LEU A 120 -6.02 18.53 -4.52
N ALA A 121 -6.48 17.65 -3.64
CA ALA A 121 -7.88 17.18 -3.60
C ALA A 121 -8.87 18.33 -3.37
N GLN A 122 -8.59 19.22 -2.42
CA GLN A 122 -9.45 20.35 -2.09
C GLN A 122 -9.60 21.38 -3.23
N ASN A 123 -8.68 21.43 -4.19
CA ASN A 123 -8.64 22.47 -5.22
C ASN A 123 -8.79 21.95 -6.65
N ALA A 124 -8.71 20.65 -6.90
CA ALA A 124 -8.74 20.09 -8.25
C ALA A 124 -10.15 20.09 -8.87
N GLY A 125 -11.20 19.87 -8.08
CA GLY A 125 -12.57 19.72 -8.57
C GLY A 125 -12.83 18.41 -9.33
N VAL A 126 -11.89 17.48 -9.30
CA VAL A 126 -11.95 16.11 -9.84
C VAL A 126 -11.40 15.11 -8.83
N PRO A 127 -11.69 13.81 -8.93
CA PRO A 127 -11.12 12.80 -8.05
C PRO A 127 -9.59 12.85 -7.98
N VAL A 128 -9.07 12.76 -6.77
CA VAL A 128 -7.64 12.68 -6.49
C VAL A 128 -7.34 11.38 -5.76
N TRP A 129 -6.30 10.66 -6.19
CA TRP A 129 -5.89 9.38 -5.62
C TRP A 129 -4.47 9.46 -5.06
N ASN A 130 -4.33 9.05 -3.80
CA ASN A 130 -3.04 8.95 -3.13
C ASN A 130 -2.31 7.66 -3.58
N GLY A 131 -1.33 7.80 -4.46
CA GLY A 131 -0.45 6.72 -4.89
C GLY A 131 0.64 6.37 -3.87
N LEU A 132 1.00 7.28 -2.99
CA LEU A 132 1.83 7.19 -1.78
C LEU A 132 2.16 8.60 -1.27
N THR A 133 2.08 8.76 0.03
CA THR A 133 2.72 9.86 0.78
C THR A 133 3.67 9.28 1.83
N ASP A 134 4.37 10.14 2.58
CA ASP A 134 5.20 9.70 3.70
C ASP A 134 4.36 9.08 4.82
N GLU A 135 3.10 9.52 4.94
CA GLU A 135 2.18 9.10 5.98
C GLU A 135 1.31 7.90 5.60
N PHE A 136 0.87 7.79 4.31
CA PHE A 136 -0.09 6.76 3.89
C PHE A 136 0.17 6.19 2.51
N HIS A 137 -0.22 4.92 2.32
CA HIS A 137 -0.17 4.21 1.04
C HIS A 137 -1.46 3.39 0.79
N PRO A 138 -2.63 4.03 0.67
CA PRO A 138 -3.92 3.33 0.65
C PRO A 138 -4.08 2.37 -0.53
N THR A 139 -3.51 2.69 -1.71
CA THR A 139 -3.56 1.81 -2.89
C THR A 139 -2.77 0.51 -2.70
N GLN A 140 -1.73 0.50 -1.84
CA GLN A 140 -1.03 -0.73 -1.50
C GLN A 140 -1.91 -1.62 -0.64
N LEU A 141 -2.50 -1.06 0.41
CA LEU A 141 -3.27 -1.86 1.35
C LEU A 141 -4.54 -2.47 0.74
N LEU A 142 -5.18 -1.82 -0.25
CA LEU A 142 -6.26 -2.48 -1.00
C LEU A 142 -5.73 -3.74 -1.71
N ALA A 143 -4.55 -3.69 -2.31
CA ALA A 143 -3.95 -4.84 -2.97
C ALA A 143 -3.59 -5.94 -1.97
N ASP A 144 -3.08 -5.56 -0.81
CA ASP A 144 -2.73 -6.48 0.26
C ASP A 144 -3.96 -7.22 0.79
N LEU A 145 -5.05 -6.51 1.05
CA LEU A 145 -6.32 -7.11 1.48
C LEU A 145 -6.91 -8.06 0.43
N LEU A 146 -6.85 -7.70 -0.85
CA LEU A 146 -7.27 -8.59 -1.93
C LEU A 146 -6.40 -9.85 -1.98
N THR A 147 -5.08 -9.71 -1.81
CA THR A 147 -4.14 -10.84 -1.75
C THR A 147 -4.43 -11.76 -0.56
N VAL A 148 -4.71 -11.17 0.60
CA VAL A 148 -5.12 -11.92 1.79
C VAL A 148 -6.38 -12.76 1.51
N GLN A 149 -7.42 -12.17 0.90
CA GLN A 149 -8.63 -12.90 0.54
C GLN A 149 -8.40 -14.02 -0.47
N GLU A 150 -7.50 -13.83 -1.43
CA GLU A 150 -7.18 -14.84 -2.44
C GLU A 150 -6.40 -16.02 -1.87
N HIS A 151 -5.52 -15.77 -0.89
CA HIS A 151 -4.71 -16.82 -0.26
C HIS A 151 -5.35 -17.50 0.96
N LEU A 152 -6.47 -16.97 1.45
CA LEU A 152 -7.29 -17.56 2.51
C LEU A 152 -8.77 -17.64 2.08
N PRO A 153 -9.08 -18.41 1.02
CA PRO A 153 -10.44 -18.48 0.53
C PRO A 153 -11.39 -19.03 1.60
N GLY A 154 -12.49 -18.31 1.83
CA GLY A 154 -13.50 -18.69 2.83
C GLY A 154 -13.23 -18.18 4.25
N LYS A 155 -12.07 -17.57 4.52
CA LYS A 155 -11.79 -16.91 5.79
C LYS A 155 -12.12 -15.42 5.69
N ALA A 156 -12.98 -14.93 6.60
CA ALA A 156 -13.32 -13.51 6.63
C ALA A 156 -12.09 -12.67 7.05
N LEU A 157 -11.96 -11.43 6.56
CA LEU A 157 -10.86 -10.56 6.96
C LEU A 157 -10.80 -10.36 8.48
N SER A 158 -11.94 -10.33 9.15
CA SER A 158 -12.04 -10.24 10.61
C SER A 158 -11.46 -11.44 11.39
N GLU A 159 -11.18 -12.54 10.71
CA GLU A 159 -10.56 -13.73 11.31
C GLU A 159 -9.07 -13.83 10.99
N VAL A 160 -8.55 -12.92 10.14
CA VAL A 160 -7.15 -12.93 9.70
C VAL A 160 -6.24 -12.33 10.76
N LYS A 161 -5.13 -13.02 11.00
CA LYS A 161 -4.04 -12.57 11.88
C LYS A 161 -2.84 -12.16 11.02
N LEU A 162 -2.49 -10.88 11.04
CA LEU A 162 -1.36 -10.35 10.29
C LEU A 162 -0.34 -9.74 11.25
N ALA A 163 0.91 -10.16 11.16
CA ALA A 163 2.02 -9.55 11.88
C ALA A 163 2.88 -8.73 10.89
N TYR A 164 2.97 -7.42 11.12
CA TYR A 164 3.92 -6.55 10.44
C TYR A 164 5.18 -6.44 11.29
N VAL A 165 6.32 -6.74 10.73
CA VAL A 165 7.60 -6.85 11.45
C VAL A 165 8.60 -5.85 10.89
N GLY A 166 9.11 -4.93 11.71
CA GLY A 166 10.09 -3.94 11.29
C GLY A 166 9.75 -2.50 11.66
N ASP A 167 10.02 -1.53 10.80
CA ASP A 167 9.69 -0.12 11.07
C ASP A 167 8.21 0.16 10.79
N ALA A 168 7.41 0.30 11.81
CA ALA A 168 5.97 0.52 11.70
C ALA A 168 5.54 2.00 11.73
N ARG A 169 6.46 2.95 11.84
CA ARG A 169 6.13 4.40 11.88
C ARG A 169 6.06 5.05 10.49
N ASN A 170 6.22 4.28 9.43
CA ASN A 170 6.15 4.71 8.04
C ASN A 170 4.72 4.58 7.47
N ASN A 171 4.55 4.94 6.20
CA ASN A 171 3.25 4.86 5.52
C ASN A 171 2.63 3.46 5.53
N MET A 172 3.45 2.39 5.50
CA MET A 172 2.94 1.03 5.52
C MET A 172 2.37 0.65 6.89
N GLY A 173 3.09 0.93 7.97
CA GLY A 173 2.61 0.69 9.34
C GLY A 173 1.34 1.50 9.64
N ASN A 174 1.33 2.76 9.24
CA ASN A 174 0.17 3.64 9.41
C ASN A 174 -1.05 3.13 8.65
N THR A 175 -0.89 2.78 7.37
CA THR A 175 -2.03 2.34 6.55
C THR A 175 -2.48 0.93 6.92
N LEU A 176 -1.58 0.07 7.43
CA LEU A 176 -1.97 -1.23 8.00
C LEU A 176 -2.88 -1.08 9.23
N LEU A 177 -2.60 -0.12 10.10
CA LEU A 177 -3.50 0.20 11.23
C LEU A 177 -4.90 0.56 10.73
N GLU A 178 -4.99 1.46 9.75
CA GLU A 178 -6.27 1.85 9.14
C GLU A 178 -7.00 0.65 8.52
N ALA A 179 -6.29 -0.13 7.71
CA ALA A 179 -6.83 -1.29 7.01
C ALA A 179 -7.37 -2.33 7.99
N ALA A 180 -6.60 -2.66 9.04
CA ALA A 180 -6.99 -3.63 10.04
C ALA A 180 -8.18 -3.14 10.88
N ALA A 181 -8.18 -1.86 11.27
CA ALA A 181 -9.29 -1.25 12.01
C ALA A 181 -10.59 -1.31 11.20
N LEU A 182 -10.54 -1.01 9.89
CA LEU A 182 -11.71 -1.06 9.00
C LEU A 182 -12.18 -2.49 8.72
N ALA A 183 -11.24 -3.42 8.50
CA ALA A 183 -11.56 -4.80 8.12
C ALA A 183 -11.87 -5.72 9.32
N GLY A 184 -11.69 -5.22 10.56
CA GLY A 184 -11.91 -6.02 11.77
C GLY A 184 -10.80 -7.03 12.07
N MET A 185 -9.59 -6.90 11.49
CA MET A 185 -8.49 -7.87 11.55
C MET A 185 -7.78 -7.88 12.91
N ASP A 186 -7.05 -8.98 13.18
CA ASP A 186 -6.03 -9.05 14.24
C ASP A 186 -4.69 -8.62 13.63
N LEU A 187 -4.32 -7.34 13.84
CA LEU A 187 -3.03 -6.79 13.41
C LEU A 187 -2.08 -6.65 14.58
N ARG A 188 -0.85 -7.10 14.37
CA ARG A 188 0.24 -6.94 15.32
C ARG A 188 1.40 -6.21 14.65
N LEU A 189 1.73 -5.02 15.18
CA LEU A 189 2.92 -4.26 14.79
C LEU A 189 4.07 -4.68 15.70
N VAL A 190 4.95 -5.52 15.17
CA VAL A 190 6.09 -6.12 15.88
C VAL A 190 7.32 -5.31 15.57
N ALA A 191 7.64 -4.36 16.44
CA ALA A 191 8.64 -3.35 16.19
C ALA A 191 9.24 -2.80 17.49
N PRO A 192 10.49 -2.30 17.48
CA PRO A 192 10.99 -1.51 18.58
C PRO A 192 10.05 -0.32 18.86
N LYS A 193 9.84 0.02 20.12
CA LYS A 193 8.95 1.12 20.50
C LYS A 193 9.25 2.45 19.78
N ALA A 194 10.51 2.72 19.48
CA ALA A 194 10.93 3.89 18.70
C ALA A 194 10.46 3.85 17.23
N CYS A 195 9.98 2.71 16.76
CA CYS A 195 9.45 2.48 15.41
C CYS A 195 7.94 2.27 15.39
N TRP A 196 7.22 2.64 16.44
CA TRP A 196 5.76 2.59 16.46
C TRP A 196 5.14 3.82 15.78
N PRO A 197 3.93 3.69 15.23
CA PRO A 197 3.17 4.82 14.70
C PRO A 197 2.90 5.91 15.76
N GLN A 198 2.54 7.09 15.30
CA GLN A 198 2.19 8.19 16.21
C GLN A 198 0.99 7.83 17.08
N PRO A 199 1.01 8.16 18.39
CA PRO A 199 -0.05 7.79 19.34
C PRO A 199 -1.46 8.27 18.93
N GLU A 200 -1.54 9.40 18.24
CA GLU A 200 -2.81 9.97 17.75
C GLU A 200 -3.46 9.06 16.72
N LEU A 201 -2.68 8.57 15.75
CA LEU A 201 -3.18 7.62 14.74
C LEU A 201 -3.58 6.28 15.38
N VAL A 202 -2.77 5.79 16.32
CA VAL A 202 -3.09 4.56 17.07
C VAL A 202 -4.43 4.71 17.79
N ALA A 203 -4.66 5.84 18.46
CA ALA A 203 -5.91 6.12 19.18
C ALA A 203 -7.11 6.22 18.21
N GLU A 204 -6.94 6.89 17.07
CA GLU A 204 -7.97 6.97 16.01
C GLU A 204 -8.37 5.57 15.53
N CYS A 205 -7.39 4.72 15.18
CA CYS A 205 -7.64 3.36 14.74
C CYS A 205 -8.23 2.47 15.84
N GLN A 206 -7.81 2.62 17.09
CA GLN A 206 -8.37 1.88 18.21
C GLN A 206 -9.85 2.24 18.46
N ALA A 207 -10.24 3.50 18.29
CA ALA A 207 -11.63 3.91 18.40
C ALA A 207 -12.53 3.24 17.35
N LEU A 208 -12.03 3.11 16.11
CA LEU A 208 -12.74 2.35 15.06
C LEU A 208 -12.74 0.85 15.36
N ALA A 209 -11.63 0.30 15.85
CA ALA A 209 -11.49 -1.11 16.19
C ALA A 209 -12.53 -1.58 17.22
N GLN A 210 -12.93 -0.71 18.16
CA GLN A 210 -14.03 -0.99 19.11
C GLN A 210 -15.37 -1.24 18.41
N GLN A 211 -15.59 -0.66 17.24
CA GLN A 211 -16.82 -0.82 16.46
C GLN A 211 -16.78 -2.04 15.54
N THR A 212 -15.61 -2.32 14.96
CA THR A 212 -15.43 -3.39 13.97
C THR A 212 -15.01 -4.73 14.59
N GLY A 213 -14.55 -4.72 15.84
CA GLY A 213 -14.01 -5.90 16.51
C GLY A 213 -12.53 -6.17 16.20
N ALA A 214 -11.84 -5.27 15.49
CA ALA A 214 -10.42 -5.40 15.22
C ALA A 214 -9.58 -5.48 16.49
N LYS A 215 -8.48 -6.23 16.42
CA LYS A 215 -7.46 -6.26 17.47
C LYS A 215 -6.19 -5.62 16.95
N LEU A 216 -5.76 -4.53 17.59
CA LEU A 216 -4.57 -3.79 17.21
C LEU A 216 -3.55 -3.88 18.34
N THR A 217 -2.45 -4.60 18.12
CA THR A 217 -1.40 -4.84 19.12
C THR A 217 -0.09 -4.21 18.65
N LEU A 218 0.58 -3.45 19.52
CA LEU A 218 1.94 -2.98 19.33
C LEU A 218 2.82 -3.70 20.33
N THR A 219 3.85 -4.40 19.88
CA THR A 219 4.74 -5.18 20.74
C THR A 219 6.17 -5.15 20.27
N GLU A 220 7.12 -5.25 21.22
CA GLU A 220 8.54 -5.49 20.93
C GLU A 220 8.87 -6.99 20.99
N ASP A 221 7.98 -7.81 21.54
CA ASP A 221 8.17 -9.27 21.65
C ASP A 221 7.82 -9.94 20.32
N ILE A 222 8.85 -10.42 19.63
CA ILE A 222 8.73 -11.08 18.34
C ILE A 222 7.94 -12.38 18.48
N THR A 223 8.20 -13.19 19.51
CA THR A 223 7.55 -14.50 19.68
C THR A 223 6.06 -14.36 19.87
N GLU A 224 5.65 -13.46 20.76
CA GLU A 224 4.23 -13.15 20.99
C GLU A 224 3.58 -12.54 19.74
N GLY A 225 4.27 -11.60 19.10
CA GLY A 225 3.73 -10.84 17.97
C GLY A 225 3.47 -11.67 16.74
N VAL A 226 4.29 -12.69 16.45
CA VAL A 226 4.14 -13.54 15.24
C VAL A 226 3.34 -14.82 15.50
N GLN A 227 2.99 -15.14 16.75
CA GLN A 227 2.31 -16.39 17.08
C GLN A 227 0.98 -16.53 16.35
N ASP A 228 0.74 -17.70 15.75
CA ASP A 228 -0.45 -18.03 14.96
C ASP A 228 -0.77 -17.07 13.79
N ALA A 229 0.21 -16.28 13.32
CA ALA A 229 0.00 -15.37 12.20
C ALA A 229 -0.33 -16.16 10.92
N ASP A 230 -1.32 -15.65 10.16
CA ASP A 230 -1.62 -16.12 8.81
C ASP A 230 -0.66 -15.50 7.80
N PHE A 231 -0.25 -14.25 8.07
CA PHE A 231 0.69 -13.48 7.24
C PHE A 231 1.77 -12.83 8.09
N LEU A 232 3.00 -12.88 7.60
CA LEU A 232 4.09 -12.00 8.01
C LEU A 232 4.32 -10.97 6.93
N TYR A 233 4.39 -9.71 7.31
CA TYR A 233 4.63 -8.59 6.42
C TYR A 233 5.85 -7.81 6.89
N THR A 234 6.71 -7.39 5.97
CA THR A 234 7.77 -6.41 6.25
C THR A 234 7.93 -5.43 5.10
N ASP A 235 8.65 -4.36 5.35
CA ASP A 235 9.03 -3.35 4.36
C ASP A 235 10.47 -2.95 4.60
N VAL A 236 11.07 -2.22 3.66
CA VAL A 236 12.45 -1.74 3.77
C VAL A 236 12.66 -0.97 5.09
N TRP A 237 13.79 -1.22 5.74
CA TRP A 237 14.12 -0.55 7.01
C TRP A 237 14.54 0.90 6.81
N VAL A 238 15.03 1.24 5.62
CA VAL A 238 15.48 2.58 5.27
C VAL A 238 15.01 2.93 3.87
N SER A 239 14.37 4.08 3.73
CA SER A 239 13.93 4.57 2.43
C SER A 239 15.11 5.04 1.59
N MET A 240 15.02 4.87 0.27
CA MET A 240 16.02 5.39 -0.66
C MET A 240 16.12 6.92 -0.52
N GLY A 241 17.36 7.42 -0.39
CA GLY A 241 17.64 8.86 -0.22
C GLY A 241 17.86 9.30 1.22
N GLU A 242 17.67 8.43 2.21
CA GLU A 242 18.03 8.76 3.60
C GLU A 242 19.57 8.80 3.80
N PRO A 243 20.07 9.62 4.74
CA PRO A 243 21.50 9.75 5.03
C PRO A 243 22.14 8.41 5.48
N LYS A 244 23.43 8.20 5.16
CA LYS A 244 24.13 6.95 5.50
C LYS A 244 24.22 6.69 7.01
N GLU A 245 24.23 7.73 7.82
CA GLU A 245 24.23 7.64 9.29
C GLU A 245 22.94 6.97 9.78
N THR A 246 21.80 7.35 9.20
CA THR A 246 20.49 6.75 9.48
C THR A 246 20.47 5.24 9.20
N TRP A 247 21.17 4.81 8.14
CA TRP A 247 21.23 3.39 7.78
C TRP A 247 21.84 2.54 8.88
N ARG A 248 23.00 2.98 9.43
CA ARG A 248 23.69 2.21 10.47
C ARG A 248 22.84 2.03 11.72
N GLU A 249 22.25 3.10 12.20
CA GLU A 249 21.42 3.09 13.40
C GLU A 249 20.16 2.23 13.19
N ARG A 250 19.51 2.40 12.03
CA ARG A 250 18.30 1.69 11.69
C ARG A 250 18.53 0.18 11.54
N ILE A 251 19.60 -0.21 10.85
CA ILE A 251 19.99 -1.62 10.70
C ILE A 251 20.32 -2.23 12.04
N ALA A 252 21.09 -1.55 12.90
CA ALA A 252 21.39 -2.07 14.24
C ALA A 252 20.14 -2.29 15.09
N LEU A 253 19.17 -1.37 15.01
CA LEU A 253 17.89 -1.43 15.74
C LEU A 253 16.99 -2.56 15.21
N LEU A 254 16.89 -2.71 13.89
CA LEU A 254 15.91 -3.59 13.24
C LEU A 254 16.46 -4.99 12.89
N ARG A 255 17.75 -5.23 12.99
CA ARG A 255 18.36 -6.54 12.70
C ARG A 255 17.69 -7.73 13.43
N PRO A 256 17.27 -7.62 14.70
CA PRO A 256 16.51 -8.70 15.36
C PRO A 256 15.14 -8.99 14.72
N TYR A 257 14.59 -8.03 13.98
CA TYR A 257 13.28 -8.08 13.33
C TYR A 257 13.36 -8.51 11.85
N GLN A 258 14.50 -9.03 11.38
CA GLN A 258 14.60 -9.60 10.04
C GLN A 258 13.66 -10.81 9.89
N VAL A 259 12.84 -10.80 8.84
CA VAL A 259 12.00 -11.95 8.51
C VAL A 259 12.85 -13.04 7.88
N ASN A 260 12.97 -14.17 8.55
CA ASN A 260 13.74 -15.35 8.14
C ASN A 260 12.98 -16.63 8.45
N MET A 261 13.49 -17.78 8.01
CA MET A 261 12.83 -19.08 8.21
C MET A 261 12.63 -19.44 9.69
N ALA A 262 13.47 -18.96 10.60
CA ALA A 262 13.27 -19.16 12.03
C ALA A 262 12.03 -18.39 12.53
N MET A 263 11.83 -17.15 12.06
CA MET A 263 10.65 -16.36 12.39
C MET A 263 9.36 -17.00 11.82
N LEU A 264 9.41 -17.53 10.58
CA LEU A 264 8.26 -18.26 10.04
C LEU A 264 7.88 -19.45 10.92
N LYS A 265 8.88 -20.20 11.43
CA LYS A 265 8.65 -21.32 12.35
C LYS A 265 8.06 -20.87 13.69
N LEU A 266 8.46 -19.69 14.21
CA LEU A 266 7.90 -19.14 15.45
C LEU A 266 6.41 -18.87 15.37
N THR A 267 5.84 -18.67 14.17
CA THR A 267 4.39 -18.52 14.03
C THR A 267 3.61 -19.76 14.44
N GLY A 268 4.23 -20.93 14.41
CA GLY A 268 3.54 -22.21 14.60
C GLY A 268 2.59 -22.60 13.46
N ASN A 269 2.44 -21.74 12.44
CA ASN A 269 1.57 -21.95 11.30
C ASN A 269 2.39 -22.40 10.07
N PRO A 270 2.30 -23.67 9.65
CA PRO A 270 3.07 -24.16 8.50
C PRO A 270 2.63 -23.55 7.17
N ASN A 271 1.46 -22.91 7.14
CA ASN A 271 0.89 -22.28 5.95
C ASN A 271 1.03 -20.75 5.94
N VAL A 272 1.77 -20.18 6.91
CA VAL A 272 1.99 -18.74 6.98
C VAL A 272 2.49 -18.21 5.63
N LYS A 273 1.96 -17.07 5.18
CA LYS A 273 2.39 -16.41 3.95
C LYS A 273 3.21 -15.16 4.26
N PHE A 274 4.12 -14.85 3.34
CA PHE A 274 4.98 -13.67 3.42
C PHE A 274 4.54 -12.61 2.41
N LEU A 275 4.44 -11.38 2.88
CA LEU A 275 4.08 -10.18 2.13
C LEU A 275 5.19 -9.13 2.19
N HIS A 276 5.36 -8.40 1.11
CA HIS A 276 6.25 -7.24 1.01
C HIS A 276 5.78 -6.32 -0.13
N CYS A 277 5.69 -5.00 0.10
CA CYS A 277 5.21 -4.06 -0.92
C CYS A 277 6.18 -3.85 -2.09
N LEU A 278 7.42 -4.34 -1.97
CA LEU A 278 8.51 -4.19 -2.92
C LEU A 278 8.92 -2.71 -3.19
N PRO A 279 10.20 -2.44 -3.47
CA PRO A 279 11.31 -3.40 -3.63
C PRO A 279 11.78 -3.96 -2.29
N ALA A 280 12.36 -5.15 -2.29
CA ALA A 280 12.92 -5.80 -1.11
C ALA A 280 14.45 -5.92 -1.23
N PHE A 281 15.15 -5.78 -0.09
CA PHE A 281 16.58 -6.08 0.00
C PHE A 281 16.77 -7.51 0.54
N HIS A 282 16.43 -8.51 -0.28
CA HIS A 282 16.55 -9.92 0.07
C HIS A 282 17.86 -10.56 -0.42
N ASP A 283 18.51 -9.93 -1.42
CA ASP A 283 19.76 -10.42 -2.00
C ASP A 283 20.77 -9.29 -2.24
N ASP A 284 21.92 -9.62 -2.84
CA ASP A 284 22.98 -8.70 -3.23
C ASP A 284 23.08 -8.47 -4.75
N GLN A 285 22.05 -8.80 -5.53
CA GLN A 285 22.11 -8.70 -7.00
C GLN A 285 21.96 -7.26 -7.50
N THR A 286 21.37 -6.38 -6.69
CA THR A 286 21.27 -4.95 -7.05
C THR A 286 22.53 -4.19 -6.65
N THR A 287 22.80 -3.06 -7.33
CA THR A 287 23.95 -2.18 -6.98
C THR A 287 23.91 -1.75 -5.51
N LEU A 288 22.75 -1.33 -5.03
CA LEU A 288 22.56 -0.89 -3.65
C LEU A 288 22.62 -2.07 -2.68
N GLY A 289 22.00 -3.20 -3.01
CA GLY A 289 22.07 -4.44 -2.23
C GLY A 289 23.50 -4.89 -1.98
N LYS A 290 24.35 -4.91 -3.04
CA LYS A 290 25.78 -5.22 -2.91
C LYS A 290 26.52 -4.26 -1.97
N GLN A 291 26.27 -2.96 -2.11
CA GLN A 291 26.90 -1.96 -1.24
C GLN A 291 26.50 -2.16 0.23
N MET A 292 25.23 -2.40 0.49
CA MET A 292 24.70 -2.60 1.84
C MET A 292 25.19 -3.93 2.44
N ALA A 293 25.18 -5.01 1.67
CA ALA A 293 25.71 -6.29 2.09
C ALA A 293 27.17 -6.21 2.52
N GLN A 294 28.02 -5.55 1.72
CA GLN A 294 29.43 -5.35 2.03
C GLN A 294 29.66 -4.40 3.22
N GLN A 295 28.91 -3.32 3.31
CA GLN A 295 29.13 -2.28 4.33
C GLN A 295 28.63 -2.71 5.72
N TYR A 296 27.57 -3.52 5.79
CA TYR A 296 26.88 -3.85 7.04
C TYR A 296 26.85 -5.35 7.36
N ASP A 297 27.58 -6.16 6.58
CA ASP A 297 27.61 -7.63 6.74
C ASP A 297 26.17 -8.24 6.70
N LEU A 298 25.43 -7.90 5.65
CA LEU A 298 24.04 -8.31 5.41
C LEU A 298 23.96 -9.24 4.18
N HIS A 299 24.87 -10.19 4.09
CA HIS A 299 24.85 -11.22 3.07
C HIS A 299 23.63 -12.15 3.28
N GLY A 300 22.74 -12.21 2.30
CA GLY A 300 21.50 -13.01 2.38
C GLY A 300 20.25 -12.25 2.79
N GLY A 301 20.28 -10.92 2.71
CA GLY A 301 19.11 -10.06 2.88
C GLY A 301 19.17 -9.09 4.04
N MET A 302 18.39 -8.03 3.97
CA MET A 302 18.29 -7.01 5.03
C MET A 302 17.03 -7.22 5.86
N GLU A 303 15.87 -6.74 5.42
CA GLU A 303 14.59 -6.89 6.14
C GLU A 303 13.98 -8.27 6.00
N VAL A 304 14.35 -8.99 4.95
CA VAL A 304 13.95 -10.38 4.70
C VAL A 304 15.10 -11.16 4.08
N THR A 305 15.21 -12.44 4.42
CA THR A 305 16.21 -13.33 3.79
C THR A 305 15.72 -13.81 2.42
N ASP A 306 16.69 -14.07 1.53
CA ASP A 306 16.42 -14.62 0.20
C ASP A 306 15.70 -15.99 0.29
N GLU A 307 16.05 -16.81 1.29
CA GLU A 307 15.37 -18.08 1.55
C GLU A 307 13.87 -17.94 1.79
N VAL A 308 13.41 -16.89 2.49
CA VAL A 308 11.98 -16.62 2.69
C VAL A 308 11.37 -16.02 1.42
N PHE A 309 12.07 -15.05 0.83
CA PHE A 309 11.57 -14.33 -0.34
C PHE A 309 11.30 -15.24 -1.52
N GLU A 310 12.17 -16.22 -1.78
CA GLU A 310 12.05 -17.19 -2.87
C GLU A 310 11.29 -18.48 -2.48
N SER A 311 10.78 -18.57 -1.26
CA SER A 311 10.06 -19.77 -0.77
C SER A 311 8.60 -19.80 -1.26
N ALA A 312 7.95 -20.95 -1.08
CA ALA A 312 6.51 -21.13 -1.30
C ALA A 312 5.62 -20.35 -0.29
N HIS A 313 6.20 -19.77 0.75
CA HIS A 313 5.52 -18.89 1.66
C HIS A 313 5.32 -17.50 1.05
N SER A 314 6.20 -17.08 0.16
CA SER A 314 6.16 -15.75 -0.45
C SER A 314 5.04 -15.61 -1.48
N VAL A 315 4.23 -14.57 -1.33
CA VAL A 315 3.15 -14.22 -2.26
C VAL A 315 3.28 -12.77 -2.76
N VAL A 316 4.50 -12.25 -2.69
CA VAL A 316 4.82 -10.84 -3.02
C VAL A 316 4.51 -10.46 -4.47
N PHE A 317 4.60 -11.40 -5.40
CA PHE A 317 4.30 -11.13 -6.81
C PHE A 317 2.79 -11.13 -7.10
N ASP A 318 2.01 -11.99 -6.42
CA ASP A 318 0.54 -11.93 -6.45
C ASP A 318 0.06 -10.61 -5.84
N GLN A 319 0.67 -10.19 -4.73
CA GLN A 319 0.45 -8.91 -4.08
C GLN A 319 0.76 -7.74 -5.03
N ALA A 320 1.88 -7.79 -5.76
CA ALA A 320 2.25 -6.77 -6.73
C ALA A 320 1.28 -6.72 -7.93
N GLU A 321 0.82 -7.88 -8.44
CA GLU A 321 -0.21 -7.95 -9.49
C GLU A 321 -1.52 -7.30 -9.01
N ASN A 322 -1.93 -7.55 -7.78
CA ASN A 322 -3.17 -7.03 -7.23
C ASN A 322 -3.22 -5.50 -7.15
N ARG A 323 -2.06 -4.81 -7.17
CA ARG A 323 -2.00 -3.35 -7.34
C ARG A 323 -2.74 -2.87 -8.59
N LEU A 324 -2.57 -3.58 -9.72
CA LEU A 324 -3.28 -3.27 -10.95
C LEU A 324 -4.80 -3.35 -10.76
N HIS A 325 -5.28 -4.43 -10.17
CA HIS A 325 -6.71 -4.71 -10.08
C HIS A 325 -7.43 -3.80 -9.07
N THR A 326 -6.81 -3.52 -7.94
CA THR A 326 -7.38 -2.62 -6.93
C THR A 326 -7.32 -1.14 -7.34
N ILE A 327 -6.25 -0.70 -7.98
CA ILE A 327 -6.18 0.64 -8.58
C ILE A 327 -7.25 0.78 -9.68
N LYS A 328 -7.44 -0.24 -10.53
CA LYS A 328 -8.50 -0.24 -11.53
C LYS A 328 -9.88 -0.08 -10.89
N ALA A 329 -10.13 -0.79 -9.78
CA ALA A 329 -11.38 -0.65 -9.04
C ALA A 329 -11.60 0.77 -8.51
N VAL A 330 -10.55 1.40 -7.94
CA VAL A 330 -10.63 2.79 -7.49
C VAL A 330 -10.91 3.74 -8.65
N LEU A 331 -10.22 3.59 -9.79
CA LEU A 331 -10.47 4.43 -10.98
C LEU A 331 -11.91 4.28 -11.49
N VAL A 332 -12.38 3.04 -11.63
CA VAL A 332 -13.75 2.75 -12.09
C VAL A 332 -14.77 3.29 -11.10
N ALA A 333 -14.59 3.03 -9.79
CA ALA A 333 -15.52 3.49 -8.78
C ALA A 333 -15.65 5.02 -8.74
N THR A 334 -14.55 5.75 -8.92
CA THR A 334 -14.57 7.21 -8.75
C THR A 334 -14.84 8.00 -10.05
N LEU A 335 -14.62 7.41 -11.22
CA LEU A 335 -14.79 8.08 -12.51
C LEU A 335 -16.00 7.60 -13.32
N SER A 336 -16.57 6.43 -13.02
CA SER A 336 -17.77 5.92 -13.70
C SER A 336 -19.01 6.29 -12.91
N GLU A 337 -20.06 6.74 -13.58
CA GLU A 337 -21.36 7.04 -12.95
C GLU A 337 -22.07 5.76 -12.50
N THR A 338 -21.76 4.63 -13.12
CA THR A 338 -22.35 3.30 -12.82
C THR A 338 -21.26 2.26 -12.62
N LEU A 339 -21.47 1.30 -11.72
CA LEU A 339 -20.55 0.18 -11.44
C LEU A 339 -20.98 -1.10 -12.14
#